data_129c237d40f3fa64734013bebc0918b4
#
_entry.id   129c237d40f3fa64734013bebc0918b4
#
_cell.length_a   1.000
_cell.length_b   1.000
_cell.length_c   1.000
_cell.angle_alpha   90.00
_cell.angle_beta   90.00
_cell.angle_gamma   90.00
#
_symmetry.space_group_name_H-M   'P 1'
#
loop_
_entity.id
_entity.type
_entity.pdbx_description
1 polymer ?
#
loop_
_entity_poly.entity_id
_entity_poly.type
_entity_poly.pdbx_seq_one_letter_code
_entity_poly.pdbx_strand_id
1 'polypeptide(L)'
;SNAWVTTGGEINITLNLLRKLDETGRICVISHELAHLKSNHYYSKTGISAFTTAAMSVAGAFVPGLGYLNRVVNPVITNAFGRQFELSADKLAVGYIEKAGLSKSDYVEFLHWMKENLENSNDSVKTSLFSTHPVTQERINVLMEN
;
A
#
# COMPACT_ATOMS: atom_id res chain seq x y z
N SER A 1 12.59 2.93 6.46
CA SER A 1 11.74 4.00 5.88
C SER A 1 10.32 3.48 5.77
N ASN A 2 9.35 4.13 6.39
CA ASN A 2 7.97 3.70 6.40
C ASN A 2 6.99 4.88 6.52
N ALA A 3 5.79 4.69 5.96
CA ALA A 3 4.61 5.49 6.24
C ALA A 3 3.43 4.54 6.47
N TRP A 4 2.49 4.91 7.32
CA TRP A 4 1.30 4.13 7.61
C TRP A 4 0.25 4.97 8.32
N VAL A 5 -1.00 4.53 8.25
CA VAL A 5 -2.11 5.11 9.00
C VAL A 5 -2.48 4.21 10.18
N THR A 6 -2.79 4.82 11.32
CA THR A 6 -3.36 4.10 12.48
C THR A 6 -4.88 4.00 12.36
N THR A 7 -5.49 3.11 13.13
CA THR A 7 -6.96 3.00 13.22
C THR A 7 -7.61 4.26 13.79
N GLY A 8 -6.85 5.11 14.47
CA GLY A 8 -7.29 6.43 14.95
C GLY A 8 -7.24 7.53 13.89
N GLY A 9 -6.81 7.22 12.67
CA GLY A 9 -6.72 8.17 11.56
C GLY A 9 -5.45 9.03 11.56
N GLU A 10 -4.41 8.62 12.29
CA GLU A 10 -3.13 9.33 12.31
C GLU A 10 -2.22 8.80 11.19
N ILE A 11 -1.67 9.70 10.39
CA ILE A 11 -0.64 9.39 9.40
C ILE A 11 0.73 9.49 10.07
N ASN A 12 1.45 8.39 10.09
CA ASN A 12 2.79 8.29 10.66
C ASN A 12 3.82 8.12 9.55
N ILE A 13 4.89 8.90 9.60
CA ILE A 13 5.99 8.83 8.64
C ILE A 13 7.31 8.80 9.40
N THR A 14 8.17 7.84 9.10
CA THR A 14 9.48 7.76 9.75
C THR A 14 10.37 8.92 9.31
N LEU A 15 11.16 9.44 10.24
CA LEU A 15 12.12 10.51 9.96
C LEU A 15 13.11 10.12 8.84
N ASN A 16 13.48 8.84 8.75
CA ASN A 16 14.38 8.34 7.72
C ASN A 16 13.73 8.45 6.32
N LEU A 17 12.42 8.19 6.19
CA LEU A 17 11.71 8.41 4.92
C LEU A 17 11.63 9.90 4.59
N LEU A 18 11.24 10.73 5.56
CA LEU A 18 11.15 12.18 5.36
C LEU A 18 12.48 12.82 4.90
N ARG A 19 13.62 12.29 5.35
CA ARG A 19 14.95 12.78 4.95
C ARG A 19 15.34 12.35 3.52
N LYS A 20 14.81 11.24 3.04
CA LYS A 20 15.06 10.73 1.69
C LYS A 20 14.19 11.42 0.62
N LEU A 21 13.05 11.95 1.02
CA LEU A 21 12.08 12.59 0.14
C LEU A 21 12.29 14.10 0.08
N ASP A 22 12.20 14.66 -1.10
CA ASP A 22 12.01 16.06 -1.33
C ASP A 22 10.57 16.52 -0.96
N GLU A 23 10.23 17.75 -1.18
CA GLU A 23 8.92 18.30 -0.86
C GLU A 23 7.80 17.61 -1.66
N THR A 24 8.01 17.41 -2.96
CA THR A 24 7.07 16.73 -3.85
C THR A 24 6.82 15.29 -3.39
N GLY A 25 7.86 14.53 -3.10
CA GLY A 25 7.74 13.16 -2.62
C GLY A 25 7.02 13.06 -1.27
N ARG A 26 7.23 14.04 -0.36
CA ARG A 26 6.50 14.09 0.92
C ARG A 26 5.01 14.33 0.71
N ILE A 27 4.64 15.24 -0.19
CA ILE A 27 3.23 15.51 -0.54
C ILE A 27 2.61 14.24 -1.15
N CYS A 28 3.33 13.54 -2.05
CA CYS A 28 2.86 12.31 -2.67
C CYS A 28 2.60 11.19 -1.64
N VAL A 29 3.53 10.94 -0.72
CA VAL A 29 3.34 9.94 0.36
C VAL A 29 2.13 10.29 1.23
N ILE A 30 2.04 11.54 1.70
CA ILE A 30 0.92 11.98 2.55
C ILE A 30 -0.41 11.82 1.82
N SER A 31 -0.47 12.19 0.55
CA SER A 31 -1.67 12.08 -0.27
C SER A 31 -2.09 10.63 -0.48
N HIS A 32 -1.13 9.71 -0.65
CA HIS A 32 -1.39 8.28 -0.77
C HIS A 32 -1.94 7.69 0.53
N GLU A 33 -1.33 7.99 1.67
CA GLU A 33 -1.82 7.54 2.98
C GLU A 33 -3.21 8.11 3.30
N LEU A 34 -3.43 9.39 2.96
CA LEU A 34 -4.74 10.02 3.10
C LEU A 34 -5.81 9.34 2.21
N ALA A 35 -5.43 8.91 1.01
CA ALA A 35 -6.32 8.18 0.12
C ALA A 35 -6.73 6.82 0.71
N HIS A 36 -5.80 6.08 1.30
CA HIS A 36 -6.10 4.86 2.02
C HIS A 36 -7.03 5.09 3.22
N LEU A 37 -6.79 6.14 4.00
CA LEU A 37 -7.64 6.52 5.12
C LEU A 37 -9.06 6.86 4.67
N LYS A 38 -9.18 7.71 3.65
CA LYS A 38 -10.49 8.15 3.11
C LYS A 38 -11.30 7.00 2.54
N SER A 39 -10.64 6.04 1.91
CA SER A 39 -11.28 4.86 1.30
C SER A 39 -11.55 3.73 2.30
N ASN A 40 -11.23 3.91 3.57
CA ASN A 40 -11.34 2.88 4.62
C ASN A 40 -10.60 1.56 4.27
N HIS A 41 -9.54 1.62 3.46
CA HIS A 41 -8.81 0.44 3.02
C HIS A 41 -8.20 -0.35 4.18
N TYR A 42 -7.79 0.32 5.24
CA TYR A 42 -7.26 -0.33 6.46
C TYR A 42 -8.31 -1.20 7.16
N TYR A 43 -9.53 -0.71 7.28
CA TYR A 43 -10.63 -1.47 7.87
C TYR A 43 -11.05 -2.63 6.98
N SER A 44 -11.16 -2.41 5.67
CA SER A 44 -11.50 -3.45 4.69
C SER A 44 -10.45 -4.55 4.67
N LYS A 45 -9.16 -4.21 4.64
CA LYS A 45 -8.05 -5.16 4.67
C LYS A 45 -8.06 -6.00 5.95
N THR A 46 -8.24 -5.36 7.10
CA THR A 46 -8.31 -6.04 8.41
C THR A 46 -9.54 -6.94 8.49
N GLY A 47 -10.69 -6.44 8.08
CA GLY A 47 -11.94 -7.20 8.10
C GLY A 47 -11.91 -8.43 7.18
N ILE A 48 -11.42 -8.28 5.95
CA ILE A 48 -11.27 -9.39 5.00
C ILE A 48 -10.26 -10.43 5.52
N SER A 49 -9.13 -10.00 6.02
CA SER A 49 -8.10 -10.89 6.58
C SER A 49 -8.62 -11.64 7.80
N ALA A 50 -9.29 -10.97 8.73
CA ALA A 50 -9.88 -11.58 9.91
C ALA A 50 -10.98 -12.58 9.55
N PHE A 51 -11.87 -12.22 8.63
CA PHE A 51 -12.95 -13.10 8.14
C PHE A 51 -12.38 -14.33 7.45
N THR A 52 -11.42 -14.17 6.55
CA THR A 52 -10.79 -15.28 5.83
C THR A 52 -10.08 -16.23 6.80
N THR A 53 -9.33 -15.68 7.76
CA THR A 53 -8.63 -16.47 8.78
C THR A 53 -9.62 -17.24 9.65
N ALA A 54 -10.70 -16.59 10.09
CA ALA A 54 -11.73 -17.24 10.91
C ALA A 54 -12.46 -18.34 10.12
N ALA A 55 -12.87 -18.07 8.88
CA ALA A 55 -13.54 -19.07 8.04
C ALA A 55 -12.66 -20.28 7.75
N MET A 56 -11.37 -20.07 7.43
CA MET A 56 -10.41 -21.15 7.18
C MET A 56 -10.08 -21.94 8.45
N SER A 57 -10.05 -21.29 9.62
CA SER A 57 -9.84 -21.98 10.90
C SER A 57 -11.00 -22.90 11.26
N VAL A 58 -12.23 -22.43 11.05
CA VAL A 58 -13.44 -23.25 11.25
C VAL A 58 -13.47 -24.42 10.27
N ALA A 59 -13.24 -24.17 8.98
CA ALA A 59 -13.19 -25.22 7.97
C ALA A 59 -12.08 -26.25 8.26
N GLY A 60 -10.91 -25.79 8.72
CA GLY A 60 -9.78 -26.65 9.08
C GLY A 60 -10.04 -27.58 10.27
N ALA A 61 -10.97 -27.22 11.16
CA ALA A 61 -11.39 -28.07 12.27
C ALA A 61 -12.22 -29.29 11.82
N PHE A 62 -12.88 -29.18 10.65
CA PHE A 62 -13.74 -30.24 10.11
C PHE A 62 -13.10 -31.03 8.97
N VAL A 63 -12.08 -30.49 8.32
CA VAL A 63 -11.40 -31.13 7.19
C VAL A 63 -9.89 -31.19 7.45
N PRO A 64 -9.31 -32.40 7.68
CA PRO A 64 -7.87 -32.54 7.87
C PRO A 64 -7.08 -31.98 6.68
N GLY A 65 -6.08 -31.13 6.96
CA GLY A 65 -5.22 -30.52 5.95
C GLY A 65 -5.66 -29.12 5.46
N LEU A 66 -6.91 -28.71 5.66
CA LEU A 66 -7.40 -27.40 5.24
C LEU A 66 -6.73 -26.24 6.02
N GLY A 67 -6.33 -26.48 7.26
CA GLY A 67 -5.57 -25.51 8.06
C GLY A 67 -4.21 -25.16 7.46
N TYR A 68 -3.64 -26.06 6.64
CA TYR A 68 -2.40 -25.82 5.92
C TYR A 68 -2.59 -24.83 4.77
N LEU A 69 -3.77 -24.83 4.14
CA LEU A 69 -4.11 -23.90 3.05
C LEU A 69 -4.21 -22.46 3.53
N ASN A 70 -4.53 -22.22 4.80
CA ASN A 70 -4.59 -20.87 5.35
C ASN A 70 -3.24 -20.12 5.24
N ARG A 71 -2.11 -20.83 5.31
CA ARG A 71 -0.78 -20.24 5.12
C ARG A 71 -0.45 -19.91 3.67
N VAL A 72 -1.08 -20.59 2.72
CA VAL A 72 -0.80 -20.44 1.28
C VAL A 72 -1.81 -19.51 0.62
N VAL A 73 -3.10 -19.66 0.93
CA VAL A 73 -4.19 -18.92 0.28
C VAL A 73 -4.32 -17.50 0.84
N ASN A 74 -4.11 -17.30 2.14
CA ASN A 74 -4.27 -15.99 2.77
C ASN A 74 -3.31 -14.92 2.20
N PRO A 75 -2.02 -15.20 1.96
CA PRO A 75 -1.14 -14.25 1.29
C PRO A 75 -1.54 -13.92 -0.15
N VAL A 76 -2.09 -14.89 -0.89
CA VAL A 76 -2.54 -14.68 -2.27
C VAL A 76 -3.78 -13.80 -2.32
N ILE A 77 -4.75 -14.04 -1.44
CA ILE A 77 -5.97 -13.23 -1.35
C ILE A 77 -5.63 -11.81 -0.88
N THR A 78 -4.80 -11.66 0.15
CA THR A 78 -4.41 -10.34 0.65
C THR A 78 -3.60 -9.54 -0.37
N ASN A 79 -2.75 -10.19 -1.18
CA ASN A 79 -2.01 -9.53 -2.25
C ASN A 79 -2.91 -9.11 -3.42
N ALA A 80 -3.92 -9.92 -3.78
CA ALA A 80 -4.86 -9.58 -4.83
C ALA A 80 -5.73 -8.36 -4.45
N PHE A 81 -6.26 -8.34 -3.24
CA PHE A 81 -7.01 -7.19 -2.73
C PHE A 81 -6.10 -5.97 -2.50
N GLY A 82 -4.85 -6.18 -2.09
CA GLY A 82 -3.87 -5.13 -1.93
C GLY A 82 -3.66 -4.32 -3.21
N ARG A 83 -3.55 -4.96 -4.37
CA ARG A 83 -3.37 -4.27 -5.66
C ARG A 83 -4.53 -3.33 -6.01
N GLN A 84 -5.77 -3.76 -5.83
CA GLN A 84 -6.94 -2.93 -6.11
C GLN A 84 -7.01 -1.72 -5.16
N PHE A 85 -6.66 -1.91 -3.91
CA PHE A 85 -6.58 -0.82 -2.94
C PHE A 85 -5.48 0.19 -3.31
N GLU A 86 -4.31 -0.28 -3.75
CA GLU A 86 -3.22 0.57 -4.22
C GLU A 86 -3.63 1.40 -5.46
N LEU A 87 -4.23 0.76 -6.46
CA LEU A 87 -4.73 1.44 -7.66
C LEU A 87 -5.79 2.50 -7.35
N SER A 88 -6.70 2.21 -6.41
CA SER A 88 -7.72 3.17 -6.01
C SER A 88 -7.14 4.31 -5.16
N ALA A 89 -6.17 4.02 -4.30
CA ALA A 89 -5.46 5.01 -3.52
C ALA A 89 -4.64 5.95 -4.42
N ASP A 90 -3.94 5.41 -5.43
CA ASP A 90 -3.18 6.21 -6.39
C ASP A 90 -4.08 7.20 -7.14
N LYS A 91 -5.22 6.75 -7.67
CA LYS A 91 -6.17 7.62 -8.37
C LYS A 91 -6.68 8.75 -7.48
N LEU A 92 -6.99 8.45 -6.23
CA LEU A 92 -7.45 9.45 -5.29
C LEU A 92 -6.32 10.38 -4.84
N ALA A 93 -5.12 9.85 -4.65
CA ALA A 93 -3.93 10.63 -4.30
C ALA A 93 -3.57 11.66 -5.38
N VAL A 94 -3.67 11.28 -6.66
CA VAL A 94 -3.49 12.23 -7.78
C VAL A 94 -4.44 13.42 -7.62
N GLY A 95 -5.71 13.19 -7.33
CA GLY A 95 -6.65 14.29 -7.10
C GLY A 95 -6.31 15.16 -5.88
N TYR A 96 -5.60 14.65 -4.90
CA TYR A 96 -5.13 15.44 -3.75
C TYR A 96 -3.89 16.27 -4.09
N ILE A 97 -2.91 15.69 -4.79
CA ILE A 97 -1.70 16.42 -5.16
C ILE A 97 -1.99 17.53 -6.18
N GLU A 98 -2.96 17.33 -7.09
CA GLU A 98 -3.40 18.37 -8.02
C GLU A 98 -4.00 19.59 -7.29
N LYS A 99 -4.75 19.34 -6.21
CA LYS A 99 -5.22 20.42 -5.32
C LYS A 99 -4.10 21.11 -4.56
N ALA A 100 -2.97 20.46 -4.35
CA ALA A 100 -1.76 21.04 -3.76
C ALA A 100 -0.87 21.73 -4.79
N GLY A 101 -1.28 21.80 -6.08
CA GLY A 101 -0.54 22.48 -7.14
C GLY A 101 0.50 21.63 -7.86
N LEU A 102 0.50 20.33 -7.62
CA LEU A 102 1.33 19.36 -8.34
C LEU A 102 0.56 18.73 -9.51
N SER A 103 1.25 17.97 -10.34
CA SER A 103 0.67 17.29 -11.49
C SER A 103 0.66 15.78 -11.30
N LYS A 104 -0.15 15.08 -12.09
CA LYS A 104 -0.12 13.62 -12.18
C LYS A 104 1.29 13.10 -12.56
N SER A 105 2.03 13.82 -13.41
CA SER A 105 3.42 13.49 -13.74
C SER A 105 4.32 13.43 -12.50
N ASP A 106 4.18 14.39 -11.58
CA ASP A 106 4.97 14.41 -10.34
C ASP A 106 4.71 13.15 -9.50
N TYR A 107 3.47 12.66 -9.50
CA TYR A 107 3.12 11.43 -8.80
C TYR A 107 3.71 10.19 -9.48
N VAL A 108 3.70 10.13 -10.81
CA VAL A 108 4.31 9.04 -11.58
C VAL A 108 5.83 9.02 -11.35
N GLU A 109 6.50 10.18 -11.38
CA GLU A 109 7.93 10.30 -11.07
C GLU A 109 8.25 9.83 -9.65
N PHE A 110 7.39 10.18 -8.68
CA PHE A 110 7.50 9.69 -7.30
C PHE A 110 7.40 8.16 -7.23
N LEU A 111 6.49 7.51 -7.95
CA LEU A 111 6.39 6.06 -8.01
C LEU A 111 7.65 5.44 -8.64
N HIS A 112 8.19 6.02 -9.70
CA HIS A 112 9.47 5.58 -10.27
C HIS A 112 10.61 5.69 -9.27
N TRP A 113 10.71 6.84 -8.59
CA TRP A 113 11.70 7.04 -7.54
C TRP A 113 11.59 6.00 -6.43
N MET A 114 10.38 5.70 -5.96
CA MET A 114 10.14 4.66 -4.95
C MET A 114 10.65 3.30 -5.43
N LYS A 115 10.32 2.93 -6.66
CA LYS A 115 10.72 1.65 -7.25
C LYS A 115 12.25 1.52 -7.31
N GLU A 116 12.93 2.55 -7.77
CA GLU A 116 14.40 2.55 -7.94
C GLU A 116 15.16 2.58 -6.60
N ASN A 117 14.70 3.39 -5.66
CA ASN A 117 15.44 3.68 -4.43
C ASN A 117 15.05 2.81 -3.24
N LEU A 118 13.86 2.22 -3.26
CA LEU A 118 13.37 1.40 -2.14
C LEU A 118 13.36 -0.10 -2.46
N GLU A 119 13.16 -0.50 -3.72
CA GLU A 119 13.20 -1.90 -4.14
C GLU A 119 14.63 -2.45 -4.18
N ASN A 120 15.57 -1.67 -4.71
CA ASN A 120 16.96 -2.06 -4.96
C ASN A 120 17.91 -1.76 -3.79
N SER A 121 17.42 -1.20 -2.68
CA SER A 121 18.28 -0.92 -1.54
C SER A 121 18.70 -2.24 -0.87
N ASN A 122 20.00 -2.54 -0.91
CA ASN A 122 20.65 -3.64 -0.17
C ASN A 122 20.61 -3.44 1.36
N ASP A 123 19.92 -2.42 1.84
CA ASP A 123 19.65 -2.24 3.26
C ASP A 123 18.80 -3.41 3.74
N SER A 124 19.32 -4.16 4.71
CA SER A 124 18.67 -5.28 5.40
C SER A 124 17.31 -4.90 6.08
N VAL A 125 16.95 -3.66 6.00
CA VAL A 125 15.63 -3.09 6.21
C VAL A 125 15.04 -2.80 4.83
N LYS A 126 14.56 -3.83 4.13
CA LYS A 126 13.60 -3.63 3.02
C LYS A 126 12.59 -2.65 3.55
N THR A 127 12.56 -1.46 2.98
CA THR A 127 11.79 -0.36 3.53
C THR A 127 10.36 -0.83 3.68
N SER A 128 9.84 -0.78 4.88
CA SER A 128 8.52 -1.26 5.24
C SER A 128 7.44 -0.62 4.36
N LEU A 129 7.67 0.61 3.88
CA LEU A 129 6.79 1.28 2.91
C LEU A 129 6.64 0.48 1.60
N PHE A 130 7.73 0.02 0.99
CA PHE A 130 7.67 -0.78 -0.23
C PHE A 130 7.01 -2.15 0.00
N SER A 131 7.20 -2.73 1.20
CA SER A 131 6.58 -4.01 1.56
C SER A 131 5.07 -3.89 1.79
N THR A 132 4.60 -2.75 2.28
CA THR A 132 3.17 -2.46 2.50
C THR A 132 2.47 -1.90 1.27
N HIS A 133 3.21 -1.15 0.43
CA HIS A 133 2.73 -0.46 -0.77
C HIS A 133 3.65 -0.75 -1.97
N PRO A 134 3.66 -1.99 -2.49
CA PRO A 134 4.56 -2.36 -3.58
C PRO A 134 4.25 -1.54 -4.84
N VAL A 135 5.29 -0.96 -5.43
CA VAL A 135 5.17 -0.22 -6.68
C VAL A 135 5.27 -1.20 -7.85
N THR A 136 4.15 -1.52 -8.43
CA THR A 136 4.08 -2.39 -9.61
C THR A 136 4.10 -1.55 -10.90
N GLN A 137 4.56 -2.14 -12.00
CA GLN A 137 4.49 -1.49 -13.31
C GLN A 137 3.03 -1.22 -13.71
N GLU A 138 2.10 -2.06 -13.28
CA GLU A 138 0.67 -1.86 -13.48
C GLU A 138 0.17 -0.54 -12.85
N ARG A 139 0.58 -0.20 -11.64
CA ARG A 139 0.21 1.07 -10.99
C ARG A 139 0.65 2.28 -11.82
N ILE A 140 1.89 2.24 -12.30
CA ILE A 140 2.45 3.29 -13.16
C ILE A 140 1.67 3.38 -14.48
N ASN A 141 1.46 2.25 -15.17
CA ASN A 141 0.78 2.21 -16.46
C ASN A 141 -0.66 2.74 -16.37
N VAL A 142 -1.42 2.31 -15.35
CA VAL A 142 -2.81 2.78 -15.15
C VAL A 142 -2.90 4.29 -14.96
N LEU A 143 -1.90 4.91 -14.34
CA LEU A 143 -1.85 6.37 -14.21
C LEU A 143 -1.44 7.07 -15.50
N MET A 144 -0.62 6.43 -16.33
CA MET A 144 -0.18 7.01 -17.61
C MET A 144 -1.25 6.93 -18.71
N GLU A 145 -2.13 5.91 -18.66
CA GLU A 145 -3.17 5.66 -19.67
C GLU A 145 -4.43 6.54 -19.50
N ASN A 146 -4.65 7.14 -18.32
CA ASN A 146 -5.80 7.98 -17.99
C ASN A 146 -5.39 9.45 -17.80
#